data_f049b580650a7321703daa045685e0ab
#
_entry.id   f049b580650a7321703daa045685e0ab
#
_cell.length_a   1.000
_cell.length_b   1.000
_cell.length_c   1.000
_cell.angle_alpha   90.00
_cell.angle_beta   90.00
_cell.angle_gamma   90.00
#
_symmetry.space_group_name_H-M   'P 1'
#
loop_
_entity.id
_entity.type
_entity.pdbx_description
1 polymer ?
#
loop_
_entity_poly.entity_id
_entity_poly.type
_entity_poly.pdbx_seq_one_letter_code
_entity_poly.pdbx_strand_id
1 'polypeptide(L)'
;MEAARDAKSPVILQVSQDGAAFFAGKGLANDKQQASIAGAVAAANHVRAVAESYGIPVVLHSDHCAKKLLPWFDGAWTQCGATDAAVLTLACRNARG
;
A
#
# COMPACT_ATOMS: atom_id res chain seq x y z
N MET A 1 13.18 0.73 5.16
CA MET A 1 13.09 0.59 6.65
C MET A 1 14.45 0.62 7.36
N GLU A 2 15.49 0.06 6.78
CA GLU A 2 16.83 0.06 7.40
C GLU A 2 17.33 1.48 7.73
N ALA A 3 17.24 2.39 6.79
CA ALA A 3 17.66 3.78 7.00
C ALA A 3 16.83 4.48 8.10
N ALA A 4 15.55 4.21 8.16
CA ALA A 4 14.69 4.74 9.22
C ALA A 4 15.06 4.17 10.59
N ARG A 5 15.36 2.88 10.65
CA ARG A 5 15.88 2.26 11.88
C ARG A 5 17.16 2.93 12.32
N ASP A 6 18.11 3.12 11.41
CA ASP A 6 19.41 3.72 11.73
C ASP A 6 19.27 5.18 12.18
N ALA A 7 18.33 5.90 11.58
CA ALA A 7 18.01 7.28 11.97
C ALA A 7 17.07 7.37 13.20
N LYS A 8 16.57 6.26 13.70
CA LYS A 8 15.56 6.20 14.78
C LYS A 8 14.35 7.08 14.48
N SER A 9 13.85 6.98 13.25
CA SER A 9 12.78 7.82 12.72
C SER A 9 11.61 6.98 12.21
N PRO A 10 10.37 7.44 12.38
CA PRO A 10 9.25 6.86 11.67
C PRO A 10 9.43 6.98 10.16
N VAL A 11 8.78 6.11 9.40
CA VAL A 11 8.81 6.14 7.94
C VAL A 11 7.42 5.91 7.36
N ILE A 12 7.13 6.62 6.28
CA ILE A 12 5.93 6.41 5.48
C ILE A 12 6.33 5.63 4.23
N LEU A 13 5.71 4.48 4.04
CA LEU A 13 5.87 3.66 2.84
C LEU A 13 4.64 3.81 1.96
N GLN A 14 4.84 4.24 0.74
CA GLN A 14 3.77 4.60 -0.17
C GLN A 14 3.71 3.63 -1.35
N VAL A 15 2.50 3.23 -1.72
CA VAL A 15 2.24 2.36 -2.86
C VAL A 15 1.19 3.00 -3.74
N SER A 16 1.53 3.21 -5.02
CA SER A 16 0.57 3.62 -6.03
C SER A 16 -0.13 2.41 -6.64
N GLN A 17 -1.16 2.65 -7.45
CA GLN A 17 -1.84 1.58 -8.18
C GLN A 17 -0.86 0.84 -9.12
N ASP A 18 -0.04 1.57 -9.87
CA ASP A 18 0.97 0.97 -10.75
C ASP A 18 2.07 0.27 -9.96
N GLY A 19 2.49 0.85 -8.84
CA GLY A 19 3.45 0.24 -7.93
C GLY A 19 2.94 -1.06 -7.34
N ALA A 20 1.67 -1.11 -7.00
CA ALA A 20 1.03 -2.32 -6.50
C ALA A 20 0.99 -3.42 -7.58
N ALA A 21 0.62 -3.07 -8.81
CA ALA A 21 0.65 -4.02 -9.93
C ALA A 21 2.07 -4.53 -10.19
N PHE A 22 3.06 -3.66 -10.12
CA PHE A 22 4.46 -4.05 -10.24
C PHE A 22 4.89 -4.99 -9.13
N PHE A 23 4.48 -4.71 -7.90
CA PHE A 23 4.80 -5.55 -6.74
C PHE A 23 4.21 -6.96 -6.88
N ALA A 24 3.00 -7.08 -7.42
CA ALA A 24 2.38 -8.38 -7.70
C ALA A 24 3.08 -9.13 -8.83
N GLY A 25 3.54 -8.39 -9.84
CA GLY A 25 4.19 -8.94 -11.03
C GLY A 25 3.58 -8.40 -12.31
N LYS A 26 4.38 -7.79 -13.15
CA LYS A 26 3.90 -7.16 -14.40
C LYS A 26 3.31 -8.13 -15.42
N GLY A 27 3.61 -9.40 -15.31
CA GLY A 27 3.06 -10.43 -16.18
C GLY A 27 1.64 -10.87 -15.82
N LEU A 28 1.11 -10.41 -14.69
CA LEU A 28 -0.23 -10.78 -14.26
C LEU A 28 -1.31 -9.95 -14.95
N ALA A 29 -2.45 -10.58 -15.21
CA ALA A 29 -3.62 -9.88 -15.72
C ALA A 29 -4.12 -8.83 -14.73
N ASN A 30 -4.46 -7.65 -15.22
CA ASN A 30 -4.89 -6.53 -14.38
C ASN A 30 -6.11 -5.79 -14.96
N ASP A 31 -6.88 -6.44 -15.81
CA ASP A 31 -8.05 -5.86 -16.46
C ASP A 31 -9.17 -5.49 -15.47
N LYS A 32 -9.25 -6.22 -14.34
CA LYS A 32 -10.19 -5.96 -13.25
C LYS A 32 -9.48 -5.43 -12.01
N GLN A 33 -8.30 -4.85 -12.14
CA GLN A 33 -7.44 -4.40 -11.04
C GLN A 33 -7.00 -5.51 -10.07
N GLN A 34 -7.16 -6.77 -10.45
CA GLN A 34 -6.85 -7.90 -9.57
C GLN A 34 -5.38 -7.97 -9.18
N ALA A 35 -4.45 -7.68 -10.11
CA ALA A 35 -3.03 -7.66 -9.78
C ALA A 35 -2.67 -6.46 -8.90
N SER A 36 -3.25 -5.30 -9.16
CA SER A 36 -3.03 -4.11 -8.32
C SER A 36 -3.58 -4.29 -6.91
N ILE A 37 -4.72 -4.95 -6.76
CA ILE A 37 -5.30 -5.28 -5.45
C ILE A 37 -4.39 -6.27 -4.72
N ALA A 38 -4.02 -7.36 -5.38
CA ALA A 38 -3.16 -8.38 -4.79
C ALA A 38 -1.80 -7.81 -4.37
N GLY A 39 -1.21 -6.94 -5.19
CA GLY A 39 0.05 -6.28 -4.89
C GLY A 39 -0.04 -5.35 -3.69
N ALA A 40 -1.11 -4.58 -3.57
CA ALA A 40 -1.32 -3.71 -2.41
C ALA A 40 -1.48 -4.52 -1.12
N VAL A 41 -2.24 -5.61 -1.16
CA VAL A 41 -2.42 -6.52 -0.02
C VAL A 41 -1.10 -7.18 0.36
N ALA A 42 -0.35 -7.68 -0.62
CA ALA A 42 0.94 -8.31 -0.39
C ALA A 42 1.96 -7.33 0.20
N ALA A 43 2.02 -6.10 -0.30
CA ALA A 43 2.88 -5.05 0.24
C ALA A 43 2.52 -4.72 1.68
N ALA A 44 1.25 -4.57 2.00
CA ALA A 44 0.77 -4.32 3.35
C ALA A 44 1.16 -5.45 4.31
N ASN A 45 0.95 -6.69 3.90
CA ASN A 45 1.32 -7.86 4.70
C ASN A 45 2.82 -7.97 4.91
N HIS A 46 3.62 -7.69 3.88
CA HIS A 46 5.07 -7.65 4.00
C HIS A 46 5.53 -6.62 5.03
N VAL A 47 5.02 -5.40 4.93
CA VAL A 47 5.36 -4.34 5.87
C VAL A 47 4.99 -4.72 7.30
N ARG A 48 3.80 -5.26 7.52
CA ARG A 48 3.37 -5.73 8.85
C ARG A 48 4.30 -6.81 9.40
N ALA A 49 4.69 -7.74 8.54
CA ALA A 49 5.54 -8.86 8.96
C ALA A 49 6.94 -8.42 9.40
N VAL A 50 7.50 -7.38 8.79
CA VAL A 50 8.89 -6.97 9.04
C VAL A 50 9.02 -5.73 9.93
N ALA A 51 7.98 -4.94 10.10
CA ALA A 51 8.05 -3.68 10.84
C ALA A 51 8.54 -3.85 12.29
N GLU A 52 8.07 -4.87 12.97
CA GLU A 52 8.52 -5.18 14.33
C GLU A 52 10.02 -5.46 14.41
N SER A 53 10.55 -6.13 13.41
CA SER A 53 11.99 -6.46 13.36
C SER A 53 12.86 -5.21 13.23
N TYR A 54 12.34 -4.15 12.62
CA TYR A 54 13.04 -2.87 12.53
C TYR A 54 12.83 -1.98 13.76
N GLY A 55 11.80 -2.24 14.56
CA GLY A 55 11.52 -1.51 15.79
C GLY A 55 11.19 -0.04 15.58
N ILE A 56 10.65 0.33 14.44
CA ILE A 56 10.26 1.71 14.12
C ILE A 56 8.77 1.78 13.74
N PRO A 57 8.11 2.92 13.99
CA PRO A 57 6.77 3.15 13.47
C PRO A 57 6.77 3.24 11.95
N VAL A 58 5.93 2.48 11.31
CA VAL A 58 5.76 2.49 9.84
C VAL A 58 4.32 2.83 9.51
N VAL A 59 4.14 3.82 8.64
CA VAL A 59 2.83 4.20 8.11
C VAL A 59 2.75 3.74 6.67
N LEU A 60 1.73 2.97 6.36
CA LEU A 60 1.40 2.59 5.00
C LEU A 60 0.51 3.67 4.38
N HIS A 61 0.90 4.14 3.22
CA HIS A 61 0.21 5.21 2.51
C HIS A 61 -0.11 4.77 1.08
N SER A 62 -1.36 5.00 0.66
CA SER A 62 -1.74 4.87 -0.74
C SER A 62 -1.53 6.21 -1.43
N ASP A 63 -0.91 6.20 -2.61
CA ASP A 63 -0.78 7.38 -3.45
C ASP A 63 -2.14 7.80 -4.02
N HIS A 64 -2.19 8.94 -4.69
CA HIS A 64 -3.43 9.45 -5.25
C HIS A 64 -4.11 8.40 -6.13
N CYS A 65 -5.44 8.38 -6.02
CA CYS A 65 -6.29 7.46 -6.76
C CYS A 65 -7.16 8.25 -7.74
N ALA A 66 -7.00 8.00 -9.03
CA ALA A 66 -7.90 8.55 -10.02
C ALA A 66 -9.30 7.94 -9.86
N LYS A 67 -10.33 8.68 -10.21
CA LYS A 67 -11.72 8.21 -10.08
C LYS A 67 -11.95 6.83 -10.73
N LYS A 68 -11.34 6.59 -11.89
CA LYS A 68 -11.41 5.30 -12.59
C LYS A 68 -10.75 4.14 -11.85
N LEU A 69 -9.89 4.45 -10.86
CA LEU A 69 -9.16 3.46 -10.08
C LEU A 69 -9.82 3.17 -8.73
N LEU A 70 -10.98 3.74 -8.45
CA LEU A 70 -11.72 3.47 -7.20
C LEU A 70 -11.94 1.98 -6.93
N PRO A 71 -12.23 1.13 -7.94
CA PRO A 71 -12.34 -0.31 -7.68
C PRO A 71 -11.06 -0.94 -7.13
N TRP A 72 -9.89 -0.48 -7.55
CA TRP A 72 -8.62 -0.91 -6.96
C TRP A 72 -8.54 -0.52 -5.50
N PHE A 73 -8.85 0.73 -5.22
CA PHE A 73 -8.80 1.27 -3.87
C PHE A 73 -9.72 0.52 -2.91
N ASP A 74 -10.99 0.35 -3.31
CA ASP A 74 -11.97 -0.36 -2.50
C ASP A 74 -11.57 -1.82 -2.27
N GLY A 75 -11.09 -2.49 -3.31
CA GLY A 75 -10.63 -3.88 -3.21
C GLY A 75 -9.43 -4.03 -2.29
N ALA A 76 -8.43 -3.17 -2.44
CA ALA A 76 -7.23 -3.19 -1.59
C ALA A 76 -7.58 -2.90 -0.13
N TRP A 77 -8.41 -1.89 0.11
CA TRP A 77 -8.85 -1.51 1.45
C TRP A 77 -9.59 -2.63 2.15
N THR A 78 -10.58 -3.21 1.47
CA THR A 78 -11.41 -4.28 2.02
C THR A 78 -10.58 -5.51 2.38
N GLN A 79 -9.61 -5.87 1.54
CA GLN A 79 -8.80 -7.06 1.74
C GLN A 79 -7.63 -6.85 2.71
N CYS A 80 -7.13 -5.64 2.85
CA CYS A 80 -6.05 -5.36 3.80
C CYS A 80 -6.46 -5.47 5.26
N GLY A 81 -7.74 -5.58 5.55
CA GLY A 81 -8.24 -5.70 6.92
C GLY A 81 -7.85 -4.48 7.76
N ALA A 82 -8.61 -3.42 7.71
CA ALA A 82 -8.32 -2.11 8.33
C ALA A 82 -8.27 -2.12 9.87
N THR A 83 -8.11 -3.28 10.51
CA THR A 83 -8.33 -3.43 11.95
C THR A 83 -7.08 -3.43 12.81
N ASP A 84 -5.87 -3.44 12.24
CA ASP A 84 -4.66 -3.43 13.05
C ASP A 84 -3.79 -2.19 12.79
N ALA A 85 -3.25 -1.74 13.88
CA ALA A 85 -2.49 -0.55 14.23
C ALA A 85 -1.35 -0.06 13.31
N ALA A 86 -1.26 -0.51 12.10
CA ALA A 86 -0.56 0.20 11.04
C ALA A 86 -1.53 1.24 10.51
N VAL A 87 -1.34 2.47 10.88
CA VAL A 87 -2.16 3.59 10.43
C VAL A 87 -2.11 3.64 8.91
N LEU A 88 -3.15 3.11 8.28
CA LEU A 88 -3.34 3.26 6.85
C LEU A 88 -3.87 4.68 6.63
N THR A 89 -2.98 5.61 6.44
CA THR A 89 -3.36 6.98 6.08
C THR A 89 -3.63 7.01 4.58
N LEU A 90 -4.88 7.11 4.23
CA LEU A 90 -5.31 7.21 2.85
C LEU A 90 -5.49 8.67 2.49
N ALA A 91 -4.62 9.17 1.65
CA ALA A 91 -4.83 10.43 0.98
C ALA A 91 -5.51 10.16 -0.37
N CYS A 92 -6.82 10.09 -0.36
CA CYS A 92 -7.58 10.17 -1.60
C CYS A 92 -7.55 11.61 -2.08
N ARG A 93 -6.63 11.96 -2.95
CA ARG A 93 -6.75 13.21 -3.69
C ARG A 93 -7.74 13.00 -4.82
N ASN A 94 -8.77 13.82 -4.83
CA ASN A 94 -9.59 14.01 -6.00
C ASN A 94 -8.69 14.32 -7.19
N ALA A 95 -8.40 13.29 -7.98
CA ALA A 95 -7.80 13.52 -9.27
C ALA A 95 -8.84 14.25 -10.12
N ARG A 96 -8.51 15.45 -10.55
CA ARG A 96 -9.32 16.21 -11.50
C ARG A 96 -9.43 15.43 -12.80
N GLY A 97 -10.61 15.19 -13.19
CA GLY A 97 -10.93 14.54 -14.47
C GLY A 97 -11.47 13.15 -14.36
#